data_edbeb08a79c66e346082f6e0e7d0af2a
#
_entry.id   edbeb08a79c66e346082f6e0e7d0af2a
#
_cell.length_a   1.000
_cell.length_b   1.000
_cell.length_c   1.000
_cell.angle_alpha   90.00
_cell.angle_beta   90.00
_cell.angle_gamma   90.00
#
_symmetry.space_group_name_H-M   'P 1'
#
loop_
_entity.id
_entity.type
_entity.pdbx_description
1 polymer ?
#
loop_
_entity_poly.entity_id
_entity_poly.type
_entity_poly.pdbx_seq_one_letter_code
_entity_poly.pdbx_strand_id
1 'polypeptide(L)'
;MDIDYSHYAQQFKALSDPNRLMIVDMLSCGELCACVILLKFNITQPTLSHHMRTLCESGLVKCRKEGKWMHYSLNKDTVSVLRLFLELVTTEKENCICDIKECDCSG
;
A
#
# COMPACT_ATOMS: atom_id res chain seq x y z
N MET A 1 -20.05 12.98 2.25
CA MET A 1 -18.82 12.80 1.49
C MET A 1 -18.71 11.33 1.11
N ASP A 2 -18.64 11.07 -0.17
CA ASP A 2 -18.57 9.70 -0.66
C ASP A 2 -17.13 9.18 -0.59
N ILE A 3 -16.98 8.01 0.00
CA ILE A 3 -15.68 7.35 0.10
C ILE A 3 -15.53 6.38 -1.07
N ASP A 4 -14.43 6.49 -1.80
CA ASP A 4 -14.13 5.55 -2.87
C ASP A 4 -13.45 4.31 -2.28
N TYR A 5 -14.25 3.38 -1.81
CA TYR A 5 -13.75 2.13 -1.21
C TYR A 5 -12.91 1.32 -2.19
N SER A 6 -13.27 1.33 -3.48
CA SER A 6 -12.52 0.59 -4.50
C SER A 6 -11.08 1.09 -4.61
N HIS A 7 -10.88 2.39 -4.53
CA HIS A 7 -9.55 2.99 -4.59
C HIS A 7 -8.67 2.46 -3.46
N TYR A 8 -9.20 2.49 -2.23
CA TYR A 8 -8.42 2.02 -1.08
C TYR A 8 -8.26 0.50 -1.07
N ALA A 9 -9.29 -0.23 -1.56
CA ALA A 9 -9.19 -1.68 -1.68
C ALA A 9 -8.06 -2.08 -2.61
N GLN A 10 -7.83 -1.35 -3.70
CA GLN A 10 -6.71 -1.61 -4.59
C GLN A 10 -5.36 -1.41 -3.90
N GLN A 11 -5.26 -0.41 -3.03
CA GLN A 11 -4.03 -0.18 -2.27
C GLN A 11 -3.78 -1.32 -1.29
N PHE A 12 -4.81 -1.78 -0.58
CA PHE A 12 -4.67 -2.93 0.30
C PHE A 12 -4.31 -4.20 -0.48
N LYS A 13 -4.89 -4.36 -1.68
CA LYS A 13 -4.56 -5.50 -2.52
C LYS A 13 -3.08 -5.49 -2.92
N ALA A 14 -2.54 -4.32 -3.22
CA ALA A 14 -1.13 -4.18 -3.52
C ALA A 14 -0.25 -4.59 -2.34
N LEU A 15 -0.74 -4.43 -1.12
CA LEU A 15 -0.03 -4.81 0.10
C LEU A 15 -0.28 -6.26 0.52
N SER A 16 -1.17 -6.99 -0.15
CA SER A 16 -1.60 -8.32 0.28
C SER A 16 -0.68 -9.44 -0.19
N ASP A 17 0.60 -9.17 -0.30
CA ASP A 17 1.62 -10.15 -0.68
C ASP A 17 2.81 -9.98 0.27
N PRO A 18 3.33 -11.08 0.85
CA PRO A 18 4.43 -10.97 1.81
C PRO A 18 5.66 -10.25 1.26
N ASN A 19 6.02 -10.50 0.00
CA ASN A 19 7.17 -9.84 -0.60
C ASN A 19 6.93 -8.34 -0.74
N ARG A 20 5.72 -7.95 -1.14
CA ARG A 20 5.39 -6.53 -1.27
C ARG A 20 5.36 -5.81 0.07
N LEU A 21 4.83 -6.47 1.12
CA LEU A 21 4.89 -5.89 2.47
C LEU A 21 6.32 -5.68 2.92
N MET A 22 7.19 -6.67 2.66
CA MET A 22 8.59 -6.56 3.03
C MET A 22 9.31 -5.44 2.26
N ILE A 23 8.97 -5.28 0.98
CA ILE A 23 9.51 -4.17 0.19
C ILE A 23 9.11 -2.82 0.80
N VAL A 24 7.85 -2.67 1.14
CA VAL A 24 7.36 -1.43 1.76
C VAL A 24 8.08 -1.16 3.07
N ASP A 25 8.28 -2.20 3.89
CA ASP A 25 9.04 -2.09 5.13
C ASP A 25 10.47 -1.60 4.87
N MET A 26 11.13 -2.20 3.86
CA MET A 26 12.48 -1.78 3.48
C MET A 26 12.51 -0.31 3.05
N LEU A 27 11.53 0.13 2.28
CA LEU A 27 11.46 1.51 1.77
C LEU A 27 11.12 2.52 2.86
N SER A 28 10.67 2.07 4.02
CA SER A 28 10.38 2.99 5.14
C SER A 28 11.64 3.69 5.63
N CYS A 29 12.81 3.10 5.37
CA CYS A 29 14.10 3.66 5.77
C CYS A 29 14.69 4.62 4.74
N GLY A 30 14.04 4.80 3.59
CA GLY A 30 14.49 5.70 2.54
C GLY A 30 14.48 5.06 1.16
N GLU A 31 14.86 5.85 0.17
CA GLU A 31 14.92 5.40 -1.22
C GLU A 31 15.95 4.29 -1.40
N LEU A 32 15.59 3.27 -2.18
CA LEU A 32 16.47 2.16 -2.50
C LEU A 32 16.48 1.88 -4.01
N CYS A 33 17.67 1.51 -4.50
CA CYS A 33 17.82 1.00 -5.85
C CYS A 33 17.23 -0.40 -5.95
N ALA A 34 16.66 -0.73 -7.13
CA ALA A 34 16.13 -2.06 -7.38
C ALA A 34 17.17 -3.15 -7.09
N CYS A 35 18.44 -2.90 -7.40
CA CYS A 35 19.50 -3.88 -7.15
C CYS A 35 19.68 -4.20 -5.68
N VAL A 36 19.51 -3.19 -4.81
CA VAL A 36 19.60 -3.39 -3.36
C VAL A 36 18.41 -4.18 -2.86
N ILE A 37 17.22 -3.86 -3.36
CA ILE A 37 16.00 -4.59 -2.98
C ILE A 37 16.14 -6.06 -3.36
N LEU A 38 16.60 -6.34 -4.58
CA LEU A 38 16.71 -7.71 -5.09
C LEU A 38 17.62 -8.58 -4.22
N LEU A 39 18.65 -7.99 -3.60
CA LEU A 39 19.58 -8.72 -2.74
C LEU A 39 18.90 -9.35 -1.54
N LYS A 40 17.75 -8.83 -1.10
CA LYS A 40 17.06 -9.31 0.08
C LYS A 40 16.03 -10.41 -0.21
N PHE A 41 15.87 -10.78 -1.48
CA PHE A 41 14.86 -11.76 -1.88
C PHE A 41 15.48 -12.88 -2.69
N ASN A 42 14.85 -14.05 -2.60
CA ASN A 42 15.21 -15.20 -3.43
C ASN A 42 14.22 -15.30 -4.60
N ILE A 43 14.13 -14.23 -5.38
CA ILE A 43 13.24 -14.13 -6.53
C ILE A 43 14.00 -13.62 -7.73
N THR A 44 13.44 -13.80 -8.92
CA THR A 44 14.05 -13.30 -10.14
C THR A 44 13.80 -11.80 -10.29
N GLN A 45 14.62 -11.18 -11.13
CA GLN A 45 14.45 -9.76 -11.45
C GLN A 45 13.08 -9.47 -12.07
N PRO A 46 12.57 -10.28 -13.03
CA PRO A 46 11.21 -10.04 -13.54
C PRO A 46 10.12 -10.13 -12.48
N THR A 47 10.25 -11.04 -11.52
CA THR A 47 9.30 -11.15 -10.43
C THR A 47 9.32 -9.90 -9.56
N LEU A 48 10.52 -9.40 -9.22
CA LEU A 48 10.65 -8.14 -8.47
C LEU A 48 10.04 -6.99 -9.26
N SER A 49 10.32 -6.91 -10.56
CA SER A 49 9.76 -5.85 -11.41
C SER A 49 8.24 -5.86 -11.40
N HIS A 50 7.64 -7.05 -11.39
CA HIS A 50 6.18 -7.18 -11.29
C HIS A 50 5.66 -6.63 -9.97
N HIS A 51 6.30 -6.99 -8.85
CA HIS A 51 5.90 -6.47 -7.54
C HIS A 51 6.03 -4.95 -7.48
N MET A 52 7.13 -4.42 -8.02
CA MET A 52 7.34 -2.97 -7.98
C MET A 52 6.34 -2.24 -8.87
N ARG A 53 5.96 -2.82 -10.01
CA ARG A 53 4.93 -2.25 -10.87
C ARG A 53 3.60 -2.17 -10.13
N THR A 54 3.21 -3.26 -9.46
CA THR A 54 1.97 -3.29 -8.68
C THR A 54 1.96 -2.22 -7.60
N LEU A 55 3.06 -2.07 -6.86
CA LEU A 55 3.17 -1.05 -5.82
C LEU A 55 3.14 0.36 -6.39
N CYS A 56 3.80 0.59 -7.52
CA CYS A 56 3.81 1.91 -8.16
C CYS A 56 2.44 2.27 -8.71
N GLU A 57 1.74 1.31 -9.34
CA GLU A 57 0.40 1.55 -9.88
C GLU A 57 -0.61 1.84 -8.77
N SER A 58 -0.40 1.31 -7.57
CA SER A 58 -1.26 1.60 -6.43
C SER A 58 -1.06 3.01 -5.87
N GLY A 59 0.02 3.68 -6.26
CA GLY A 59 0.37 4.99 -5.74
C GLY A 59 1.15 4.97 -4.43
N LEU A 60 1.34 3.80 -3.82
CA LEU A 60 2.04 3.69 -2.54
C LEU A 60 3.55 3.89 -2.67
N VAL A 61 4.10 3.59 -3.83
CA VAL A 61 5.53 3.68 -4.12
C VAL A 61 5.73 4.58 -5.32
N LYS A 62 6.76 5.41 -5.25
CA LYS A 62 7.22 6.24 -6.36
C LYS A 62 8.49 5.63 -6.94
N CYS A 63 8.68 5.79 -8.24
CA CYS A 63 9.90 5.37 -8.88
C CYS A 63 10.51 6.52 -9.67
N ARG A 64 11.83 6.52 -9.74
CA ARG A 64 12.57 7.41 -10.63
C ARG A 64 13.67 6.62 -11.31
N LYS A 65 13.93 6.97 -12.55
CA LYS A 65 14.98 6.32 -13.31
C LYS A 65 16.22 7.21 -13.31
N GLU A 66 17.36 6.64 -12.97
CA GLU A 66 18.63 7.33 -13.02
C GLU A 66 19.60 6.47 -13.81
N GLY A 67 19.90 6.89 -15.05
CA GLY A 67 20.63 6.06 -15.98
C GLY A 67 19.82 4.81 -16.31
N LYS A 68 20.43 3.64 -16.10
CA LYS A 68 19.76 2.36 -16.31
C LYS A 68 19.14 1.78 -15.04
N TRP A 69 19.24 2.49 -13.92
CA TRP A 69 18.80 1.98 -12.63
C TRP A 69 17.50 2.63 -12.19
N MET A 70 16.60 1.79 -11.64
CA MET A 70 15.37 2.27 -11.05
C MET A 70 15.55 2.42 -9.55
N HIS A 71 15.07 3.55 -9.02
CA HIS A 71 15.09 3.85 -7.59
C HIS A 71 13.65 3.99 -7.12
N TYR A 72 13.36 3.42 -5.97
CA TYR A 72 12.02 3.38 -5.41
C TYR A 72 11.99 4.03 -4.04
N SER A 73 10.89 4.72 -3.75
CA SER A 73 10.65 5.33 -2.46
C SER A 73 9.17 5.29 -2.14
N LEU A 74 8.83 5.35 -0.84
CA LEU A 74 7.44 5.43 -0.45
C LEU A 74 6.86 6.78 -0.82
N ASN A 75 5.62 6.76 -1.32
CA ASN A 75 4.83 7.97 -1.44
C ASN A 75 4.20 8.25 -0.08
N LYS A 76 4.86 9.07 0.72
CA LYS A 76 4.48 9.28 2.11
C LYS A 76 3.07 9.88 2.24
N ASP A 77 2.68 10.73 1.31
CA ASP A 77 1.34 11.32 1.33
C ASP A 77 0.28 10.25 1.09
N THR A 78 0.48 9.39 0.09
CA THR A 78 -0.46 8.31 -0.21
C THR A 78 -0.54 7.32 0.95
N VAL A 79 0.60 6.97 1.54
CA VAL A 79 0.64 6.07 2.70
C VAL A 79 -0.10 6.69 3.89
N SER A 80 0.09 7.99 4.14
CA SER A 80 -0.59 8.68 5.22
C SER A 80 -2.10 8.70 5.03
N VAL A 81 -2.56 8.94 3.81
CA VAL A 81 -3.99 8.93 3.49
C VAL A 81 -4.58 7.54 3.71
N LEU A 82 -3.88 6.49 3.29
CA LEU A 82 -4.34 5.11 3.50
C LEU A 82 -4.43 4.78 4.97
N ARG A 83 -3.44 5.21 5.76
CA ARG A 83 -3.45 5.00 7.20
C ARG A 83 -4.65 5.69 7.85
N LEU A 84 -4.92 6.93 7.46
CA LEU A 84 -6.06 7.68 7.97
C LEU A 84 -7.38 7.04 7.55
N PHE A 85 -7.45 6.51 6.34
CA PHE A 85 -8.63 5.79 5.87
C PHE A 85 -8.88 4.55 6.74
N LEU A 86 -7.85 3.77 7.01
CA LEU A 86 -7.98 2.59 7.85
C LEU A 86 -8.44 2.97 9.26
N GLU A 87 -7.89 4.03 9.81
CA GLU A 87 -8.32 4.54 11.12
C GLU A 87 -9.79 4.95 11.08
N LEU A 88 -10.19 5.69 10.04
CA LEU A 88 -11.57 6.17 9.89
C LEU A 88 -12.57 5.02 9.83
N VAL A 89 -12.29 3.98 9.02
CA VAL A 89 -13.26 2.90 8.82
C VAL A 89 -13.30 1.91 9.99
N THR A 90 -12.29 1.93 10.86
CA THR A 90 -12.22 1.02 12.01
C THR A 90 -12.56 1.71 13.33
N THR A 91 -12.83 3.01 13.30
CA THR A 91 -13.15 3.78 14.50
C THR A 91 -14.65 4.02 14.57
N GLU A 92 -15.22 3.79 15.73
CA GLU A 92 -16.64 4.07 15.96
C GLU A 92 -16.94 5.55 15.72
N LYS A 93 -18.05 5.84 15.08
CA LYS A 93 -18.43 7.19 14.72
C LYS A 93 -19.95 7.33 14.68
N GLU A 94 -20.43 8.55 14.85
CA GLU A 94 -21.86 8.83 14.85
C GLU A 94 -22.50 8.65 13.47
N ASN A 95 -21.77 8.97 12.42
CA ASN A 95 -22.26 8.88 11.04
C ASN A 95 -21.80 7.60 10.37
N CYS A 96 -22.25 6.46 10.90
CA CYS A 96 -21.92 5.17 10.32
C CYS A 96 -22.70 4.96 9.02
N ILE A 97 -22.05 4.37 8.01
CA ILE A 97 -22.71 4.08 6.73
C ILE A 97 -23.86 3.09 6.88
N CYS A 98 -23.85 2.28 7.93
CA CYS A 98 -24.94 1.32 8.17
C CYS A 98 -26.24 2.00 8.56
N ASP A 99 -26.16 3.20 9.14
CA ASP A 99 -27.31 4.00 9.60
C ASP A 99 -28.30 3.18 10.44
N ILE A 100 -27.80 2.17 11.12
CA ILE A 100 -28.58 1.30 11.99
C ILE A 100 -28.06 1.47 13.40
N LYS A 101 -28.84 2.13 14.25
CA LYS A 101 -28.44 2.41 15.63
C LYS A 101 -28.74 1.24 16.56
N GLU A 102 -29.68 0.39 16.17
CA GLU A 102 -30.00 -0.81 16.92
C GLU A 102 -29.85 -2.01 16.02
N CYS A 103 -29.07 -2.95 16.46
CA CYS A 103 -28.88 -4.21 15.74
C CYS A 103 -29.50 -5.32 16.59
N ASP A 104 -30.46 -6.04 15.99
CA ASP A 104 -31.10 -7.17 16.65
C ASP A 104 -30.27 -8.42 16.41
N CYS A 105 -28.99 -8.32 16.69
CA CYS A 105 -28.06 -9.45 16.57
C CYS A 105 -28.06 -10.22 17.87
N SER A 106 -28.60 -11.41 17.84
CA SER A 106 -28.53 -12.32 18.97
C SER A 106 -27.33 -13.25 18.79
N GLY A 107 -26.30 -13.00 19.54
CA GLY A 107 -25.12 -13.89 19.49
C GLY A 107 -23.82 -13.20 19.64
#